data_670771d4068d78e7af19dfd9711c5b9b
#
_entry.id   670771d4068d78e7af19dfd9711c5b9b
#
_cell.length_a   1.000
_cell.length_b   1.000
_cell.length_c   1.000
_cell.angle_alpha   90.00
_cell.angle_beta   90.00
_cell.angle_gamma   90.00
#
_symmetry.space_group_name_H-M   'P 1'
#
loop_
_entity.id
_entity.type
_entity.pdbx_description
1 polymer ?
#
loop_
_entity_poly.entity_id
_entity_poly.type
_entity_poly.pdbx_seq_one_letter_code
_entity_poly.pdbx_strand_id
1 'polypeptide(L)'
;MDITPMLTGADRRARSTLWHFPLLLAIGGSLVAACSSSDKGSGLEPGVAAAIDILTQPPVGATNRAALGGSVVVQVVDINGDPVDTAGISITAALQGGGTLSGTTVVATDASGQATFSNLTITGHVGDRQLDFTSGQLVGITSGDITLNAGAAARLLAASATNQTSLKGQPVGTKPSVKVADLDSNAVAGVAVTFAITAGNGSAGGLVQNSGTDGLATVGSWTLDTAAGTNTMTATASGLTGSPVTFNATGATTISNFTITLVFLGSGSPTQQAAFTAAKNRWEQVITGDLQNTTINLNNDVLCSGGTPLTYNGSVDDVVIFADLIPIDGVGNILGAAGPCYIRSAAQNALTVVGYMKFDTADLANLEAGGDLADVALHEMGHVLGYGTLWDQPPHGLTNTVSGTNPFYVGSNAGTAYTAEGGSASVSPAACGAAVPRSAVPLQATGGAGTALSHWEECVFQSEVMTGYISGNVRPLSLTSIQSLADLGYTVNSGAADAFSLGTQPTVRVGPEKVIDLRNDILRSPMVMVDQQGRTLRVIRRP
;
A
#
# COMPACT_ATOMS: atom_id res chain seq x y z
N MET A 1 -54.47 -33.38 -0.65
CA MET A 1 -55.20 -32.13 -0.45
C MET A 1 -54.17 -31.04 -0.76
N ASP A 2 -53.93 -30.69 -2.02
CA ASP A 2 -54.74 -29.71 -2.83
C ASP A 2 -54.88 -28.40 -2.03
N ILE A 3 -54.32 -27.33 -2.41
CA ILE A 3 -54.65 -26.44 -3.52
C ILE A 3 -53.53 -25.39 -3.73
N THR A 4 -52.98 -25.31 -4.95
CA THR A 4 -52.46 -24.07 -5.55
C THR A 4 -53.67 -23.22 -6.04
N PRO A 5 -53.57 -21.91 -6.25
CA PRO A 5 -53.11 -21.35 -7.53
C PRO A 5 -52.33 -20.02 -7.40
N MET A 6 -51.35 -19.84 -8.28
CA MET A 6 -51.33 -19.11 -9.57
C MET A 6 -51.51 -17.58 -9.56
N LEU A 7 -50.60 -16.97 -10.26
CA LEU A 7 -50.64 -15.84 -11.24
C LEU A 7 -49.83 -14.61 -10.76
N THR A 8 -48.94 -14.10 -11.46
CA THR A 8 -48.54 -13.52 -12.75
C THR A 8 -47.62 -12.37 -12.43
N GLY A 9 -46.45 -12.25 -12.92
CA GLY A 9 -46.05 -11.81 -14.23
C GLY A 9 -45.95 -10.30 -14.35
N ALA A 10 -44.75 -9.73 -14.39
CA ALA A 10 -44.51 -8.50 -15.16
C ALA A 10 -43.00 -8.27 -15.37
N ASP A 11 -42.60 -8.58 -16.53
CA ASP A 11 -41.42 -8.15 -17.24
C ASP A 11 -41.42 -6.61 -17.37
N ARG A 12 -40.34 -5.90 -16.96
CA ARG A 12 -40.11 -4.52 -17.36
C ARG A 12 -38.67 -4.34 -17.83
N ARG A 13 -38.52 -4.51 -19.12
CA ARG A 13 -37.41 -3.98 -19.89
C ARG A 13 -37.46 -2.46 -19.84
N ALA A 14 -36.42 -1.82 -19.30
CA ALA A 14 -36.22 -0.39 -19.47
C ALA A 14 -35.56 -0.12 -20.82
N ARG A 15 -36.28 0.58 -21.66
CA ARG A 15 -35.82 1.09 -22.96
C ARG A 15 -35.03 2.36 -22.77
N SER A 16 -33.86 2.43 -23.38
CA SER A 16 -33.11 3.63 -23.67
C SER A 16 -33.91 4.59 -24.54
N THR A 17 -34.13 5.81 -24.08
CA THR A 17 -34.73 6.88 -24.89
C THR A 17 -33.63 7.76 -25.48
N LEU A 18 -33.39 7.62 -26.76
CA LEU A 18 -32.68 8.60 -27.59
C LEU A 18 -33.57 9.85 -27.75
N TRP A 19 -33.05 10.99 -27.38
CA TRP A 19 -33.65 12.28 -27.68
C TRP A 19 -33.12 12.78 -29.02
N HIS A 20 -33.97 12.78 -30.04
CA HIS A 20 -33.77 13.47 -31.31
C HIS A 20 -34.45 14.83 -31.18
N PHE A 21 -33.71 15.90 -31.44
CA PHE A 21 -34.29 17.22 -31.70
C PHE A 21 -34.54 17.38 -33.17
N PRO A 22 -35.75 17.80 -33.60
CA PRO A 22 -36.01 18.11 -35.01
C PRO A 22 -35.62 19.54 -35.32
N LEU A 23 -34.95 19.67 -36.44
CA LEU A 23 -34.66 20.90 -37.17
C LEU A 23 -35.97 21.50 -37.71
N LEU A 24 -36.38 22.69 -37.27
CA LEU A 24 -37.46 23.46 -37.89
C LEU A 24 -36.86 24.58 -38.73
N LEU A 25 -37.01 24.43 -40.04
CA LEU A 25 -36.75 25.45 -41.06
C LEU A 25 -37.99 26.36 -41.16
N ALA A 26 -37.83 27.67 -40.91
CA ALA A 26 -38.87 28.65 -41.24
C ALA A 26 -38.25 29.76 -42.08
N ILE A 27 -38.69 29.82 -43.34
CA ILE A 27 -38.44 30.88 -44.34
C ILE A 27 -39.47 31.97 -44.13
N GLY A 28 -39.04 33.25 -44.16
CA GLY A 28 -40.02 34.29 -44.39
C GLY A 28 -39.58 35.72 -44.00
N GLY A 29 -39.24 36.50 -44.97
CA GLY A 29 -39.69 37.90 -45.06
C GLY A 29 -38.77 39.00 -44.62
N SER A 30 -38.20 39.69 -45.59
CA SER A 30 -37.52 40.97 -45.50
C SER A 30 -38.37 42.08 -44.89
N LEU A 31 -37.73 42.86 -43.99
CA LEU A 31 -38.02 44.35 -43.91
C LEU A 31 -36.76 45.07 -43.49
N VAL A 32 -36.33 45.98 -44.36
CA VAL A 32 -35.27 46.93 -44.11
C VAL A 32 -35.75 48.00 -43.14
N ALA A 33 -35.02 48.22 -42.07
CA ALA A 33 -35.06 49.48 -41.34
C ALA A 33 -33.63 49.74 -40.78
N ALA A 34 -33.01 50.71 -41.38
CA ALA A 34 -31.76 51.28 -40.87
C ALA A 34 -32.02 52.03 -39.57
N CYS A 35 -31.28 51.66 -38.52
CA CYS A 35 -30.99 52.52 -37.40
C CYS A 35 -29.58 52.26 -36.91
N SER A 36 -28.71 53.22 -37.12
CA SER A 36 -27.39 53.31 -36.55
C SER A 36 -27.44 53.44 -35.05
N SER A 37 -26.90 52.50 -34.32
CA SER A 37 -26.40 52.71 -32.96
C SER A 37 -25.15 51.90 -32.79
N SER A 38 -24.05 52.60 -32.56
CA SER A 38 -22.74 52.10 -32.25
C SER A 38 -22.76 51.42 -30.86
N ASP A 39 -22.99 50.12 -30.87
CA ASP A 39 -22.60 49.28 -29.74
C ASP A 39 -21.33 48.53 -30.14
N LYS A 40 -20.22 48.96 -29.56
CA LYS A 40 -18.98 48.20 -29.57
C LYS A 40 -19.16 46.96 -28.66
N GLY A 41 -19.91 45.98 -29.15
CA GLY A 41 -19.81 44.63 -28.67
C GLY A 41 -18.46 44.08 -29.11
N SER A 42 -17.68 43.55 -28.19
CA SER A 42 -16.44 42.80 -28.46
C SER A 42 -16.73 41.46 -29.15
N GLY A 43 -17.41 41.50 -30.28
CA GLY A 43 -17.58 40.35 -31.16
C GLY A 43 -16.34 40.16 -32.00
N LEU A 44 -15.71 38.99 -31.91
CA LEU A 44 -14.67 38.61 -32.84
C LEU A 44 -15.28 38.51 -34.25
N GLU A 45 -14.64 39.15 -35.24
CA GLU A 45 -15.09 39.12 -36.63
C GLU A 45 -14.75 37.75 -37.26
N PRO A 46 -15.57 37.22 -38.21
CA PRO A 46 -15.20 36.09 -39.03
C PRO A 46 -13.82 36.24 -39.68
N GLY A 47 -12.99 35.18 -39.65
CA GLY A 47 -11.61 35.19 -40.13
C GLY A 47 -10.58 35.73 -39.14
N VAL A 48 -11.00 36.16 -37.93
CA VAL A 48 -10.10 36.47 -36.82
C VAL A 48 -9.97 35.27 -35.89
N ALA A 49 -8.76 34.88 -35.57
CA ALA A 49 -8.46 33.76 -34.69
C ALA A 49 -9.20 33.88 -33.34
N ALA A 50 -10.02 32.92 -32.99
CA ALA A 50 -10.87 32.89 -31.79
C ALA A 50 -10.67 31.66 -30.94
N ALA A 51 -10.45 30.49 -31.55
CA ALA A 51 -10.35 29.22 -30.85
C ALA A 51 -9.33 28.27 -31.51
N ILE A 52 -9.10 27.13 -30.85
CA ILE A 52 -8.27 26.05 -31.35
C ILE A 52 -9.19 24.85 -31.55
N ASP A 53 -9.05 24.12 -32.68
CA ASP A 53 -9.71 22.83 -32.94
C ASP A 53 -8.67 21.73 -33.15
N ILE A 54 -9.03 20.45 -32.96
CA ILE A 54 -8.12 19.31 -33.15
C ILE A 54 -8.46 18.61 -34.46
N LEU A 55 -7.60 18.76 -35.47
CA LEU A 55 -7.74 18.06 -36.74
C LEU A 55 -7.31 16.60 -36.66
N THR A 56 -6.27 16.32 -35.89
CA THR A 56 -5.78 14.95 -35.67
C THR A 56 -5.63 14.72 -34.19
N GLN A 57 -6.48 13.87 -33.64
CA GLN A 57 -6.44 13.47 -32.24
C GLN A 57 -5.15 12.69 -31.91
N PRO A 58 -4.67 12.76 -30.68
CA PRO A 58 -3.64 11.84 -30.24
C PRO A 58 -4.13 10.39 -30.32
N PRO A 59 -3.23 9.40 -30.41
CA PRO A 59 -3.62 7.98 -30.37
C PRO A 59 -4.32 7.67 -29.05
N VAL A 60 -5.33 6.78 -29.08
CA VAL A 60 -6.08 6.36 -27.89
C VAL A 60 -5.25 5.58 -26.86
N GLY A 61 -4.04 5.14 -27.22
CA GLY A 61 -3.10 4.47 -26.36
C GLY A 61 -1.69 4.97 -26.54
N ALA A 62 -0.97 5.14 -25.45
CA ALA A 62 0.44 5.52 -25.41
C ALA A 62 1.22 4.55 -24.54
N THR A 63 2.52 4.43 -24.79
CA THR A 63 3.44 3.65 -23.96
C THR A 63 4.28 4.61 -23.13
N ASN A 64 4.38 4.37 -21.83
CA ASN A 64 5.17 5.18 -20.92
C ASN A 64 6.61 5.34 -21.41
N ARG A 65 7.10 6.59 -21.45
CA ARG A 65 8.44 6.98 -21.92
C ARG A 65 8.73 6.74 -23.40
N ALA A 66 7.72 6.40 -24.18
CA ALA A 66 7.85 6.33 -25.63
C ALA A 66 7.14 7.52 -26.28
N ALA A 67 7.62 7.92 -27.46
CA ALA A 67 6.91 8.94 -28.23
C ALA A 67 5.51 8.47 -28.58
N LEU A 68 4.54 9.39 -28.63
CA LEU A 68 3.20 9.09 -29.12
C LEU A 68 3.27 8.52 -30.53
N GLY A 69 2.49 7.48 -30.80
CA GLY A 69 2.53 6.74 -32.06
C GLY A 69 1.99 7.50 -33.28
N GLY A 70 1.85 8.83 -33.18
CA GLY A 70 1.38 9.71 -34.26
C GLY A 70 1.53 11.18 -33.89
N SER A 71 1.39 12.04 -34.90
CA SER A 71 1.36 13.50 -34.68
C SER A 71 -0.04 13.94 -34.29
N VAL A 72 -0.11 14.91 -33.39
CA VAL A 72 -1.35 15.63 -33.08
C VAL A 72 -1.33 16.92 -33.89
N VAL A 73 -2.39 17.23 -34.60
CA VAL A 73 -2.51 18.44 -35.41
C VAL A 73 -3.67 19.26 -34.88
N VAL A 74 -3.41 20.51 -34.54
CA VAL A 74 -4.43 21.47 -34.15
C VAL A 74 -4.50 22.60 -35.17
N GLN A 75 -5.69 23.18 -35.34
CA GLN A 75 -6.02 24.27 -36.25
C GLN A 75 -6.53 25.46 -35.47
N VAL A 76 -6.05 26.63 -35.80
CA VAL A 76 -6.66 27.88 -35.32
C VAL A 76 -7.90 28.16 -36.15
N VAL A 77 -9.01 28.43 -35.48
CA VAL A 77 -10.32 28.68 -36.11
C VAL A 77 -10.89 30.03 -35.63
N ASP A 78 -11.79 30.59 -36.44
CA ASP A 78 -12.55 31.79 -36.10
C ASP A 78 -13.78 31.45 -35.19
N ILE A 79 -14.60 32.45 -34.91
CA ILE A 79 -15.82 32.29 -34.06
C ILE A 79 -16.87 31.38 -34.67
N ASN A 80 -16.84 31.16 -35.98
CA ASN A 80 -17.75 30.24 -36.69
C ASN A 80 -17.19 28.81 -36.77
N GLY A 81 -15.93 28.60 -36.37
CA GLY A 81 -15.22 27.33 -36.52
C GLY A 81 -14.54 27.17 -37.89
N ASP A 82 -14.45 28.24 -38.69
CA ASP A 82 -13.78 28.20 -39.96
C ASP A 82 -12.25 28.36 -39.78
N PRO A 83 -11.43 27.62 -40.56
CA PRO A 83 -9.95 27.72 -40.46
C PRO A 83 -9.45 29.13 -40.68
N VAL A 84 -8.47 29.55 -39.86
CA VAL A 84 -7.79 30.85 -40.02
C VAL A 84 -6.33 30.61 -40.45
N ASP A 85 -6.01 30.98 -41.68
CA ASP A 85 -4.70 30.81 -42.31
C ASP A 85 -3.71 31.87 -41.77
N THR A 86 -3.26 31.67 -40.52
CA THR A 86 -2.31 32.60 -39.85
C THR A 86 -1.13 31.83 -39.28
N ALA A 87 0.06 32.14 -39.78
CA ALA A 87 1.30 31.57 -39.29
C ALA A 87 1.80 32.31 -38.03
N GLY A 88 2.54 31.57 -37.18
CA GLY A 88 3.28 32.14 -36.04
C GLY A 88 2.50 32.27 -34.75
N ILE A 89 1.27 31.78 -34.68
CA ILE A 89 0.53 31.67 -33.41
C ILE A 89 1.11 30.51 -32.60
N SER A 90 1.63 30.83 -31.42
CA SER A 90 2.27 29.84 -30.54
C SER A 90 1.21 29.04 -29.81
N ILE A 91 1.13 27.73 -30.06
CA ILE A 91 0.23 26.78 -29.37
C ILE A 91 1.04 25.98 -28.36
N THR A 92 0.54 25.89 -27.12
CA THR A 92 1.16 25.14 -26.05
C THR A 92 0.32 23.90 -25.76
N ALA A 93 0.95 22.71 -25.77
CA ALA A 93 0.38 21.47 -25.32
C ALA A 93 0.73 21.23 -23.83
N ALA A 94 -0.24 20.89 -23.01
CA ALA A 94 -0.07 20.52 -21.61
C ALA A 94 -0.75 19.17 -21.34
N LEU A 95 -0.30 18.45 -20.31
CA LEU A 95 -0.86 17.13 -19.92
C LEU A 95 -1.84 17.30 -18.77
N GLN A 96 -3.00 16.66 -18.90
CA GLN A 96 -3.94 16.43 -17.80
C GLN A 96 -3.89 14.96 -17.32
N GLY A 97 -4.30 14.72 -16.07
CA GLY A 97 -4.36 13.38 -15.49
C GLY A 97 -3.05 12.93 -14.81
N GLY A 98 -2.07 13.84 -14.66
CA GLY A 98 -0.80 13.58 -13.97
C GLY A 98 0.30 13.01 -14.86
N GLY A 99 1.53 13.00 -14.36
CA GLY A 99 2.72 12.64 -15.12
C GLY A 99 3.41 13.86 -15.75
N THR A 100 4.28 13.62 -16.74
CA THR A 100 5.07 14.66 -17.40
C THR A 100 4.93 14.53 -18.91
N LEU A 101 4.63 15.64 -19.59
CA LEU A 101 4.71 15.76 -21.03
C LEU A 101 6.10 16.31 -21.41
N SER A 102 6.73 15.68 -22.38
CA SER A 102 8.01 16.09 -22.91
C SER A 102 8.00 16.05 -24.45
N GLY A 103 9.08 16.48 -25.07
CA GLY A 103 9.16 16.73 -26.50
C GLY A 103 8.95 18.21 -26.81
N THR A 104 8.51 18.52 -28.02
CA THR A 104 8.22 19.90 -28.44
C THR A 104 6.78 20.23 -28.03
N THR A 105 6.63 20.82 -26.84
CA THR A 105 5.33 21.16 -26.24
C THR A 105 4.80 22.53 -26.67
N VAL A 106 5.59 23.31 -27.36
CA VAL A 106 5.21 24.63 -27.93
C VAL A 106 5.53 24.65 -29.41
N VAL A 107 4.51 24.80 -30.25
CA VAL A 107 4.64 24.82 -31.71
C VAL A 107 3.92 26.02 -32.25
N ALA A 108 4.57 26.75 -33.16
CA ALA A 108 3.94 27.85 -33.88
C ALA A 108 3.15 27.31 -35.07
N THR A 109 2.01 27.93 -35.39
CA THR A 109 1.23 27.60 -36.59
C THR A 109 1.99 27.89 -37.88
N ASP A 110 1.77 27.07 -38.88
CA ASP A 110 2.22 27.24 -40.25
C ASP A 110 1.33 28.24 -41.02
N ALA A 111 1.59 28.38 -42.32
CA ALA A 111 0.83 29.31 -43.20
C ALA A 111 -0.65 28.92 -43.34
N SER A 112 -1.02 27.68 -43.03
CA SER A 112 -2.40 27.19 -43.02
C SER A 112 -3.05 27.31 -41.65
N GLY A 113 -2.41 27.95 -40.68
CA GLY A 113 -2.90 28.06 -39.30
C GLY A 113 -2.84 26.77 -38.49
N GLN A 114 -2.02 25.79 -38.90
CA GLN A 114 -1.91 24.50 -38.26
C GLN A 114 -0.64 24.38 -37.40
N ALA A 115 -0.75 23.77 -36.23
CA ALA A 115 0.39 23.38 -35.40
C ALA A 115 0.46 21.86 -35.25
N THR A 116 1.62 21.29 -35.62
CA THR A 116 1.84 19.84 -35.63
C THR A 116 2.80 19.45 -34.52
N PHE A 117 2.33 18.65 -33.56
CA PHE A 117 3.10 18.06 -32.47
C PHE A 117 3.48 16.61 -32.83
N SER A 118 4.73 16.36 -33.17
CA SER A 118 5.18 15.08 -33.74
C SER A 118 6.03 14.21 -32.81
N ASN A 119 6.51 14.76 -31.67
CA ASN A 119 7.48 14.10 -30.80
C ASN A 119 7.09 14.14 -29.32
N LEU A 120 5.80 14.30 -29.03
CA LEU A 120 5.33 14.31 -27.64
C LEU A 120 5.55 12.93 -27.00
N THR A 121 5.97 12.94 -25.74
CA THR A 121 6.20 11.75 -24.92
C THR A 121 5.55 11.96 -23.56
N ILE A 122 4.79 10.96 -23.09
CA ILE A 122 4.17 10.97 -21.76
C ILE A 122 4.98 10.05 -20.85
N THR A 123 5.30 10.54 -19.65
CA THR A 123 6.00 9.77 -18.61
C THR A 123 5.18 9.81 -17.33
N GLY A 124 4.98 8.63 -16.70
CA GLY A 124 4.27 8.53 -15.42
C GLY A 124 3.63 7.17 -15.18
N HIS A 125 2.72 7.12 -14.21
CA HIS A 125 1.95 5.91 -13.92
C HIS A 125 0.92 5.64 -15.01
N VAL A 126 0.57 4.36 -15.20
CA VAL A 126 -0.50 3.93 -16.12
C VAL A 126 -1.84 4.58 -15.77
N GLY A 127 -2.68 4.77 -16.77
CA GLY A 127 -4.02 5.37 -16.63
C GLY A 127 -4.31 6.40 -17.70
N ASP A 128 -5.50 6.98 -17.66
CA ASP A 128 -5.98 7.87 -18.70
C ASP A 128 -5.40 9.28 -18.56
N ARG A 129 -5.11 9.87 -19.72
CA ARG A 129 -4.51 11.19 -19.89
C ARG A 129 -5.25 11.95 -20.98
N GLN A 130 -5.15 13.28 -20.96
CA GLN A 130 -5.60 14.15 -22.03
C GLN A 130 -4.55 15.22 -22.30
N LEU A 131 -4.59 15.81 -23.48
CA LEU A 131 -3.76 16.95 -23.85
C LEU A 131 -4.63 18.18 -23.97
N ASP A 132 -4.22 19.27 -23.29
CA ASP A 132 -4.81 20.59 -23.45
C ASP A 132 -3.96 21.41 -24.41
N PHE A 133 -4.60 22.05 -25.37
CA PHE A 133 -3.97 22.96 -26.31
C PHE A 133 -4.45 24.38 -26.02
N THR A 134 -3.52 25.27 -25.75
CA THR A 134 -3.80 26.67 -25.38
C THR A 134 -2.94 27.64 -26.16
N SER A 135 -3.44 28.86 -26.37
CA SER A 135 -2.69 29.94 -27.00
C SER A 135 -3.27 31.31 -26.62
N GLY A 136 -2.55 32.10 -25.82
CA GLY A 136 -2.90 33.46 -25.48
C GLY A 136 -4.36 33.66 -25.06
N GLN A 137 -5.14 34.37 -25.87
CA GLN A 137 -6.55 34.68 -25.65
C GLN A 137 -7.51 33.75 -26.41
N LEU A 138 -6.99 32.76 -27.16
CA LEU A 138 -7.85 31.81 -27.89
C LEU A 138 -8.52 30.87 -26.94
N VAL A 139 -9.74 30.45 -27.28
CA VAL A 139 -10.40 29.35 -26.53
C VAL A 139 -9.60 28.07 -26.79
N GLY A 140 -9.09 27.47 -25.71
CA GLY A 140 -8.34 26.23 -25.75
C GLY A 140 -9.23 25.01 -25.96
N ILE A 141 -8.60 23.88 -26.28
CA ILE A 141 -9.29 22.60 -26.48
C ILE A 141 -8.56 21.45 -25.81
N THR A 142 -9.32 20.50 -25.27
CA THR A 142 -8.81 19.26 -24.68
C THR A 142 -9.01 18.10 -25.64
N SER A 143 -8.02 17.23 -25.76
CA SER A 143 -8.09 16.02 -26.59
C SER A 143 -9.02 14.95 -26.03
N GLY A 144 -9.31 13.93 -26.81
CA GLY A 144 -9.81 12.67 -26.32
C GLY A 144 -8.83 11.96 -25.38
N ASP A 145 -9.31 10.91 -24.70
CA ASP A 145 -8.54 10.14 -23.74
C ASP A 145 -7.38 9.39 -24.41
N ILE A 146 -6.25 9.36 -23.72
CA ILE A 146 -5.05 8.60 -24.06
C ILE A 146 -4.78 7.65 -22.91
N THR A 147 -4.98 6.36 -23.09
CA THR A 147 -4.62 5.35 -22.09
C THR A 147 -3.10 5.16 -22.09
N LEU A 148 -2.44 5.62 -21.04
CA LEU A 148 -1.01 5.40 -20.84
C LEU A 148 -0.78 3.99 -20.30
N ASN A 149 -0.09 3.17 -21.08
CA ASN A 149 0.30 1.81 -20.74
C ASN A 149 1.73 1.79 -20.17
N ALA A 150 2.07 0.71 -19.47
CA ALA A 150 3.43 0.50 -18.95
C ALA A 150 4.47 0.57 -20.07
N GLY A 151 5.65 1.09 -19.72
CA GLY A 151 6.82 1.12 -20.58
C GLY A 151 7.55 -0.21 -20.65
N ALA A 152 8.76 -0.20 -21.22
CA ALA A 152 9.62 -1.37 -21.25
C ALA A 152 9.98 -1.83 -19.82
N ALA A 153 10.03 -3.13 -19.59
CA ALA A 153 10.50 -3.69 -18.33
C ALA A 153 11.90 -3.19 -18.00
N ALA A 154 12.10 -2.71 -16.78
CA ALA A 154 13.35 -2.09 -16.34
C ALA A 154 13.84 -2.61 -14.98
N ARG A 155 12.93 -3.08 -14.14
CA ARG A 155 13.22 -3.47 -12.75
C ARG A 155 12.63 -4.83 -12.41
N LEU A 156 13.37 -5.57 -11.58
CA LEU A 156 12.91 -6.78 -10.91
C LEU A 156 12.99 -6.55 -9.40
N LEU A 157 11.86 -6.66 -8.71
CA LEU A 157 11.71 -6.33 -7.29
C LEU A 157 11.18 -7.56 -6.55
N ALA A 158 11.58 -7.76 -5.30
CA ALA A 158 10.94 -8.76 -4.45
C ALA A 158 9.46 -8.37 -4.22
N ALA A 159 8.56 -9.34 -4.37
CA ALA A 159 7.13 -9.19 -4.11
C ALA A 159 6.64 -10.12 -3.00
N SER A 160 7.52 -10.93 -2.43
CA SER A 160 7.29 -11.71 -1.22
C SER A 160 8.48 -11.57 -0.29
N ALA A 161 8.32 -11.99 0.97
CA ALA A 161 9.42 -12.03 1.94
C ALA A 161 10.64 -12.75 1.36
N THR A 162 11.81 -12.13 1.50
CA THR A 162 13.09 -12.66 1.00
C THR A 162 13.76 -13.60 2.00
N ASN A 163 13.25 -13.66 3.24
CA ASN A 163 13.72 -14.60 4.26
C ASN A 163 12.52 -15.28 4.90
N GLN A 164 12.64 -16.59 5.14
CA GLN A 164 11.59 -17.37 5.82
C GLN A 164 12.19 -18.62 6.47
N THR A 165 11.45 -19.22 7.39
CA THR A 165 11.80 -20.48 8.03
C THR A 165 10.70 -21.51 7.78
N SER A 166 11.07 -22.73 7.47
CA SER A 166 10.14 -23.87 7.34
C SER A 166 10.81 -25.14 7.87
N LEU A 167 10.03 -26.19 8.14
CA LEU A 167 10.64 -27.48 8.45
C LEU A 167 11.52 -27.94 7.28
N LYS A 168 12.67 -28.50 7.59
CA LYS A 168 13.53 -29.17 6.60
C LYS A 168 12.73 -30.25 5.86
N GLY A 169 12.94 -30.36 4.56
CA GLY A 169 12.21 -31.31 3.71
C GLY A 169 10.74 -30.93 3.46
N GLN A 170 10.25 -29.77 3.93
CA GLN A 170 8.89 -29.31 3.69
C GLN A 170 8.87 -28.12 2.72
N PRO A 171 7.73 -27.88 2.06
CA PRO A 171 7.53 -26.67 1.27
C PRO A 171 7.68 -25.40 2.11
N VAL A 172 8.16 -24.33 1.49
CA VAL A 172 8.16 -22.99 2.11
C VAL A 172 6.74 -22.50 2.36
N GLY A 173 6.54 -21.77 3.46
CA GLY A 173 5.25 -21.20 3.80
C GLY A 173 4.79 -20.13 2.81
N THR A 174 5.71 -19.30 2.32
CA THR A 174 5.44 -18.29 1.30
C THR A 174 6.26 -18.57 0.05
N LYS A 175 5.59 -18.71 -1.09
CA LYS A 175 6.29 -18.93 -2.37
C LYS A 175 7.03 -17.67 -2.78
N PRO A 176 8.32 -17.75 -3.15
CA PRO A 176 9.04 -16.64 -3.75
C PRO A 176 8.29 -16.02 -4.92
N SER A 177 8.10 -14.72 -4.85
CA SER A 177 7.44 -13.92 -5.87
C SER A 177 8.23 -12.65 -6.13
N VAL A 178 8.28 -12.23 -7.39
CA VAL A 178 8.91 -10.99 -7.82
C VAL A 178 7.95 -10.18 -8.67
N LYS A 179 8.13 -8.85 -8.67
CA LYS A 179 7.41 -7.92 -9.53
C LYS A 179 8.33 -7.39 -10.61
N VAL A 180 7.90 -7.50 -11.86
CA VAL A 180 8.51 -6.84 -13.00
C VAL A 180 7.83 -5.50 -13.21
N ALA A 181 8.62 -4.45 -13.27
CA ALA A 181 8.13 -3.09 -13.44
C ALA A 181 8.96 -2.31 -14.47
N ASP A 182 8.35 -1.26 -15.04
CA ASP A 182 9.07 -0.24 -15.81
C ASP A 182 9.80 0.75 -14.89
N LEU A 183 10.40 1.80 -15.46
CA LEU A 183 11.14 2.81 -14.69
C LEU A 183 10.26 3.64 -13.74
N ASP A 184 8.97 3.75 -14.04
CA ASP A 184 8.00 4.49 -13.22
C ASP A 184 7.18 3.55 -12.32
N SER A 185 7.68 2.33 -12.09
CA SER A 185 7.08 1.30 -11.21
C SER A 185 5.73 0.75 -11.69
N ASN A 186 5.35 0.98 -12.95
CA ASN A 186 4.19 0.35 -13.55
C ASN A 186 4.44 -1.14 -13.75
N ALA A 187 3.44 -1.96 -13.50
CA ALA A 187 3.50 -3.39 -13.70
C ALA A 187 3.71 -3.74 -15.19
N VAL A 188 4.64 -4.63 -15.49
CA VAL A 188 4.92 -5.08 -16.85
C VAL A 188 4.62 -6.57 -16.96
N ALA A 189 3.68 -6.92 -17.82
CA ALA A 189 3.26 -8.30 -18.09
C ALA A 189 4.13 -8.99 -19.13
N GLY A 190 4.11 -10.34 -19.13
CA GLY A 190 4.68 -11.17 -20.19
C GLY A 190 6.22 -11.34 -20.15
N VAL A 191 6.88 -10.85 -19.12
CA VAL A 191 8.34 -10.99 -18.96
C VAL A 191 8.65 -12.32 -18.30
N ALA A 192 9.52 -13.11 -18.93
CA ALA A 192 9.97 -14.39 -18.38
C ALA A 192 10.91 -14.17 -17.19
N VAL A 193 10.57 -14.77 -16.05
CA VAL A 193 11.39 -14.84 -14.84
C VAL A 193 11.78 -16.29 -14.60
N THR A 194 13.07 -16.54 -14.42
CA THR A 194 13.62 -17.86 -14.13
C THR A 194 13.99 -17.95 -12.65
N PHE A 195 13.40 -18.93 -11.95
CA PHE A 195 13.74 -19.29 -10.58
C PHE A 195 14.76 -20.43 -10.58
N ALA A 196 15.74 -20.36 -9.68
CA ALA A 196 16.75 -21.41 -9.54
C ALA A 196 17.15 -21.59 -8.08
N ILE A 197 17.24 -22.83 -7.60
CA ILE A 197 17.84 -23.14 -6.30
C ILE A 197 19.36 -22.97 -6.47
N THR A 198 19.97 -22.14 -5.63
CA THR A 198 21.41 -21.83 -5.65
C THR A 198 22.15 -22.35 -4.43
N ALA A 199 21.42 -22.70 -3.36
CA ALA A 199 21.94 -23.42 -2.20
C ALA A 199 20.88 -24.33 -1.59
N GLY A 200 21.33 -25.45 -0.96
CA GLY A 200 20.48 -26.54 -0.49
C GLY A 200 20.13 -27.53 -1.60
N ASN A 201 19.79 -28.78 -1.19
CA ASN A 201 19.43 -29.86 -2.12
C ASN A 201 17.91 -30.07 -2.20
N GLY A 202 17.13 -29.03 -1.91
CA GLY A 202 15.68 -29.04 -2.02
C GLY A 202 15.19 -29.18 -3.47
N SER A 203 13.90 -29.09 -3.67
CA SER A 203 13.28 -29.18 -4.99
C SER A 203 12.36 -28.00 -5.26
N ALA A 204 12.19 -27.62 -6.54
CA ALA A 204 11.28 -26.58 -6.94
C ALA A 204 10.60 -26.94 -8.26
N GLY A 205 9.36 -26.48 -8.44
CA GLY A 205 8.58 -26.65 -9.66
C GLY A 205 8.12 -25.29 -10.20
N GLY A 206 7.75 -25.25 -11.50
CA GLY A 206 7.35 -24.01 -12.13
C GLY A 206 8.48 -22.97 -12.14
N LEU A 207 9.67 -23.39 -12.57
CA LEU A 207 10.88 -22.57 -12.48
C LEU A 207 10.92 -21.40 -13.47
N VAL A 208 10.11 -21.43 -14.50
CA VAL A 208 9.96 -20.30 -15.44
C VAL A 208 8.53 -19.82 -15.37
N GLN A 209 8.36 -18.54 -15.04
CA GLN A 209 7.08 -17.88 -14.94
C GLN A 209 7.11 -16.59 -15.74
N ASN A 210 6.03 -16.32 -16.45
CA ASN A 210 5.86 -15.00 -17.06
C ASN A 210 5.11 -14.09 -16.08
N SER A 211 5.53 -12.83 -15.98
CA SER A 211 4.83 -11.84 -15.17
C SER A 211 3.38 -11.67 -15.66
N GLY A 212 2.44 -11.61 -14.72
CA GLY A 212 1.01 -11.33 -14.96
C GLY A 212 0.76 -9.86 -15.31
N THR A 213 -0.51 -9.51 -15.49
CA THR A 213 -0.95 -8.12 -15.72
C THR A 213 -0.63 -7.19 -14.54
N ASP A 214 -0.48 -7.74 -13.34
CA ASP A 214 -0.02 -7.09 -12.12
C ASP A 214 1.50 -7.00 -12.01
N GLY A 215 2.22 -7.54 -13.00
CA GLY A 215 3.67 -7.63 -13.03
C GLY A 215 4.26 -8.78 -12.20
N LEU A 216 3.43 -9.58 -11.51
CA LEU A 216 3.93 -10.62 -10.61
C LEU A 216 4.33 -11.89 -11.35
N ALA A 217 5.46 -12.48 -10.92
CA ALA A 217 5.89 -13.82 -11.28
C ALA A 217 6.21 -14.60 -10.01
N THR A 218 5.51 -15.70 -9.76
CA THR A 218 5.63 -16.52 -8.54
C THR A 218 6.06 -17.93 -8.89
N VAL A 219 7.06 -18.46 -8.20
CA VAL A 219 7.50 -19.85 -8.39
C VAL A 219 6.37 -20.85 -8.10
N GLY A 220 6.27 -21.92 -8.86
CA GLY A 220 5.22 -22.92 -8.68
C GLY A 220 5.28 -23.62 -7.31
N SER A 221 6.47 -24.03 -6.89
CA SER A 221 6.74 -24.62 -5.57
C SER A 221 8.21 -24.51 -5.20
N TRP A 222 8.50 -24.50 -3.90
CA TRP A 222 9.85 -24.65 -3.36
C TRP A 222 9.80 -25.49 -2.08
N THR A 223 10.40 -26.66 -2.10
CA THR A 223 10.56 -27.56 -0.96
C THR A 223 12.01 -27.52 -0.50
N LEU A 224 12.24 -27.34 0.80
CA LEU A 224 13.56 -27.19 1.37
C LEU A 224 14.30 -28.54 1.41
N ASP A 225 15.63 -28.47 1.58
CA ASP A 225 16.48 -29.62 1.83
C ASP A 225 15.99 -30.41 3.06
N THR A 226 16.20 -31.72 3.06
CA THR A 226 15.97 -32.61 4.22
C THR A 226 17.04 -32.42 5.31
N ALA A 227 18.17 -31.79 5.01
CA ALA A 227 19.12 -31.31 5.99
C ALA A 227 18.68 -29.94 6.55
N ALA A 228 18.90 -29.71 7.84
CA ALA A 228 18.69 -28.38 8.42
C ALA A 228 19.75 -27.40 7.92
N GLY A 229 19.36 -26.17 7.70
CA GLY A 229 20.27 -25.12 7.23
C GLY A 229 19.68 -24.21 6.18
N THR A 230 20.51 -23.34 5.63
CA THR A 230 20.12 -22.34 4.65
C THR A 230 19.86 -22.95 3.28
N ASN A 231 18.73 -22.63 2.70
CA ASN A 231 18.37 -22.88 1.32
C ASN A 231 18.25 -21.52 0.62
N THR A 232 18.70 -21.42 -0.60
CA THR A 232 18.67 -20.17 -1.37
C THR A 232 18.08 -20.41 -2.74
N MET A 233 17.16 -19.54 -3.14
CA MET A 233 16.58 -19.48 -4.47
C MET A 233 16.80 -18.09 -5.06
N THR A 234 17.13 -18.00 -6.34
CA THR A 234 17.19 -16.73 -7.06
C THR A 234 16.09 -16.64 -8.10
N ALA A 235 15.55 -15.44 -8.28
CA ALA A 235 14.67 -15.10 -9.40
C ALA A 235 15.42 -14.16 -10.34
N THR A 236 15.55 -14.54 -11.60
CA THR A 236 16.34 -13.82 -12.60
C THR A 236 15.48 -13.41 -13.79
N ALA A 237 15.51 -12.13 -14.15
CA ALA A 237 15.01 -11.62 -15.41
C ALA A 237 16.15 -10.82 -16.08
N SER A 238 16.60 -11.26 -17.24
CA SER A 238 17.79 -10.71 -17.88
C SER A 238 17.63 -9.22 -18.23
N GLY A 239 18.66 -8.44 -17.94
CA GLY A 239 18.72 -7.01 -18.29
C GLY A 239 17.95 -6.08 -17.36
N LEU A 240 17.25 -6.59 -16.34
CA LEU A 240 16.51 -5.76 -15.41
C LEU A 240 17.36 -5.36 -14.20
N THR A 241 17.25 -4.11 -13.78
CA THR A 241 17.86 -3.65 -12.52
C THR A 241 17.22 -4.37 -11.33
N GLY A 242 18.06 -4.81 -10.39
CA GLY A 242 17.61 -5.61 -9.23
C GLY A 242 17.56 -7.12 -9.50
N SER A 243 17.91 -7.58 -10.73
CA SER A 243 18.05 -8.99 -11.05
C SER A 243 19.50 -9.46 -10.82
N PRO A 244 19.73 -10.61 -10.15
CA PRO A 244 18.75 -11.50 -9.57
C PRO A 244 18.21 -11.03 -8.20
N VAL A 245 16.96 -11.35 -7.88
CA VAL A 245 16.41 -11.27 -6.52
C VAL A 245 16.73 -12.59 -5.80
N THR A 246 17.26 -12.50 -4.58
CA THR A 246 17.63 -13.67 -3.79
C THR A 246 16.62 -13.88 -2.65
N PHE A 247 16.16 -15.12 -2.50
CA PHE A 247 15.29 -15.58 -1.42
C PHE A 247 16.03 -16.61 -0.59
N ASN A 248 16.04 -16.44 0.72
CA ASN A 248 16.64 -17.37 1.68
C ASN A 248 15.54 -18.06 2.49
N ALA A 249 15.67 -19.33 2.70
CA ALA A 249 14.81 -20.09 3.59
C ALA A 249 15.66 -20.97 4.51
N THR A 250 15.41 -20.90 5.82
CA THR A 250 16.07 -21.77 6.79
C THR A 250 15.25 -23.03 6.99
N GLY A 251 15.82 -24.18 6.66
CA GLY A 251 15.27 -25.49 7.00
C GLY A 251 15.53 -25.79 8.47
N ALA A 252 14.52 -25.71 9.34
CA ALA A 252 14.64 -25.99 10.76
C ALA A 252 14.31 -27.46 11.08
N THR A 253 14.89 -28.00 12.15
CA THR A 253 14.55 -29.34 12.67
C THR A 253 13.22 -29.33 13.42
N THR A 254 12.87 -28.20 14.01
CA THR A 254 11.60 -27.91 14.68
C THR A 254 11.11 -26.57 14.18
N ILE A 255 9.80 -26.42 13.98
CA ILE A 255 9.17 -25.12 13.83
C ILE A 255 8.83 -24.59 15.22
N SER A 256 8.55 -23.29 15.27
CA SER A 256 7.99 -22.63 16.44
C SER A 256 6.87 -23.47 17.05
N ASN A 257 6.89 -23.59 18.36
CA ASN A 257 5.73 -24.06 19.10
C ASN A 257 4.74 -22.92 19.38
N PHE A 258 5.08 -21.69 19.00
CA PHE A 258 4.19 -20.54 19.16
C PHE A 258 3.13 -20.54 18.07
N THR A 259 1.87 -20.46 18.48
CA THR A 259 0.71 -20.50 17.59
C THR A 259 -0.21 -19.29 17.79
N ILE A 260 -0.66 -18.70 16.70
CA ILE A 260 -1.69 -17.66 16.69
C ILE A 260 -2.98 -18.25 16.13
N THR A 261 -4.03 -18.30 16.92
CA THR A 261 -5.37 -18.67 16.43
C THR A 261 -6.09 -17.41 15.96
N LEU A 262 -6.38 -17.32 14.65
CA LEU A 262 -7.20 -16.24 14.09
C LEU A 262 -8.68 -16.59 14.12
N VAL A 263 -9.49 -15.68 14.65
CA VAL A 263 -10.96 -15.76 14.65
C VAL A 263 -11.50 -14.56 13.88
N PHE A 264 -12.04 -14.80 12.68
CA PHE A 264 -12.68 -13.75 11.91
C PHE A 264 -14.10 -13.51 12.38
N LEU A 265 -14.46 -12.26 12.70
CA LEU A 265 -15.79 -11.87 13.18
C LEU A 265 -16.71 -11.40 12.05
N GLY A 266 -16.19 -11.16 10.88
CA GLY A 266 -16.93 -10.74 9.70
C GLY A 266 -16.63 -11.60 8.48
N SER A 267 -17.35 -11.34 7.38
CA SER A 267 -17.19 -12.05 6.11
C SER A 267 -16.10 -11.40 5.26
N GLY A 268 -14.84 -11.49 5.67
CA GLY A 268 -13.71 -11.10 4.80
C GLY A 268 -13.61 -12.01 3.58
N SER A 269 -13.20 -11.46 2.44
CA SER A 269 -12.94 -12.24 1.23
C SER A 269 -11.81 -13.27 1.48
N PRO A 270 -11.72 -14.35 0.70
CA PRO A 270 -10.61 -15.29 0.80
C PRO A 270 -9.23 -14.62 0.66
N THR A 271 -9.12 -13.59 -0.17
CA THR A 271 -7.88 -12.82 -0.38
C THR A 271 -7.52 -12.01 0.87
N GLN A 272 -8.50 -11.37 1.48
CA GLN A 272 -8.32 -10.67 2.75
C GLN A 272 -7.88 -11.62 3.86
N GLN A 273 -8.59 -12.73 4.04
CA GLN A 273 -8.20 -13.74 5.04
C GLN A 273 -6.79 -14.31 4.79
N ALA A 274 -6.38 -14.44 3.52
CA ALA A 274 -5.04 -14.87 3.16
C ALA A 274 -3.96 -13.84 3.60
N ALA A 275 -4.24 -12.53 3.52
CA ALA A 275 -3.34 -11.48 4.00
C ALA A 275 -3.12 -11.57 5.52
N PHE A 276 -4.19 -11.73 6.30
CA PHE A 276 -4.09 -11.96 7.75
C PHE A 276 -3.35 -13.26 8.08
N THR A 277 -3.59 -14.32 7.31
CA THR A 277 -2.88 -15.60 7.49
C THR A 277 -1.38 -15.45 7.19
N ALA A 278 -1.00 -14.64 6.19
CA ALA A 278 0.39 -14.35 5.89
C ALA A 278 1.07 -13.58 7.05
N ALA A 279 0.40 -12.58 7.61
CA ALA A 279 0.87 -11.84 8.79
C ALA A 279 1.03 -12.75 10.03
N LYS A 280 0.03 -13.58 10.30
CA LYS A 280 0.10 -14.63 11.35
C LYS A 280 1.34 -15.51 11.17
N ASN A 281 1.49 -16.12 9.99
CA ASN A 281 2.60 -17.01 9.70
C ASN A 281 3.96 -16.30 9.85
N ARG A 282 4.02 -15.01 9.54
CA ARG A 282 5.23 -14.21 9.73
C ARG A 282 5.60 -14.06 11.20
N TRP A 283 4.62 -13.76 12.08
CA TRP A 283 4.87 -13.69 13.52
C TRP A 283 5.20 -15.04 14.15
N GLU A 284 4.60 -16.14 13.67
CA GLU A 284 4.95 -17.50 14.10
C GLU A 284 6.37 -17.93 13.67
N GLN A 285 6.95 -17.30 12.65
CA GLN A 285 8.38 -17.48 12.31
C GLN A 285 9.29 -16.66 13.22
N VAL A 286 8.81 -15.51 13.70
CA VAL A 286 9.54 -14.59 14.59
C VAL A 286 9.55 -15.10 16.02
N ILE A 287 8.39 -15.49 16.55
CA ILE A 287 8.26 -15.99 17.92
C ILE A 287 8.34 -17.50 17.88
N THR A 288 9.27 -18.08 18.63
CA THR A 288 9.54 -19.53 18.60
C THR A 288 9.27 -20.23 19.92
N GLY A 289 9.10 -19.48 20.99
CA GLY A 289 8.85 -20.04 22.32
C GLY A 289 7.38 -20.25 22.60
N ASP A 290 7.05 -21.44 23.05
CA ASP A 290 5.74 -21.82 23.57
C ASP A 290 5.42 -20.99 24.83
N LEU A 291 4.19 -20.48 24.90
CA LEU A 291 3.66 -19.79 26.07
C LEU A 291 2.79 -20.75 26.88
N GLN A 292 2.66 -20.46 28.15
CA GLN A 292 1.85 -21.28 29.01
C GLN A 292 0.36 -21.18 28.65
N ASN A 293 -0.29 -22.34 28.42
CA ASN A 293 -1.70 -22.42 28.10
C ASN A 293 -2.57 -21.72 29.14
N THR A 294 -3.55 -20.98 28.67
CA THR A 294 -4.47 -20.20 29.52
C THR A 294 -5.91 -20.48 29.11
N THR A 295 -6.75 -20.88 30.06
CA THR A 295 -8.19 -21.08 29.79
C THR A 295 -8.88 -19.71 29.67
N ILE A 296 -9.68 -19.53 28.65
CA ILE A 296 -10.47 -18.32 28.44
C ILE A 296 -11.93 -18.69 28.22
N ASN A 297 -12.83 -17.91 28.84
CA ASN A 297 -14.28 -18.07 28.70
C ASN A 297 -14.90 -16.69 28.42
N LEU A 298 -15.02 -16.36 27.14
CA LEU A 298 -15.67 -15.14 26.66
C LEU A 298 -17.05 -15.48 26.13
N ASN A 299 -18.07 -14.88 26.72
CA ASN A 299 -19.47 -15.05 26.31
C ASN A 299 -20.04 -13.68 25.92
N ASN A 300 -19.94 -13.31 24.65
CA ASN A 300 -20.33 -12.00 24.13
C ASN A 300 -19.63 -10.86 24.90
N ASP A 301 -18.35 -11.02 25.20
CA ASP A 301 -17.57 -10.00 25.88
C ASP A 301 -17.31 -8.81 24.94
N VAL A 302 -17.63 -7.61 25.41
CA VAL A 302 -17.47 -6.36 24.64
C VAL A 302 -16.46 -5.41 25.25
N LEU A 303 -15.82 -5.80 26.36
CA LEU A 303 -15.00 -4.89 27.16
C LEU A 303 -13.81 -4.33 26.38
N CYS A 304 -13.13 -5.22 25.66
CA CYS A 304 -11.93 -4.81 24.94
C CYS A 304 -12.19 -4.43 23.47
N SER A 305 -13.22 -4.97 22.85
CA SER A 305 -13.56 -4.68 21.45
C SER A 305 -14.18 -3.29 21.26
N GLY A 306 -14.69 -2.70 22.36
CA GLY A 306 -15.42 -1.43 22.31
C GLY A 306 -16.83 -1.56 21.74
N GLY A 307 -17.42 -2.78 21.76
CA GLY A 307 -18.80 -3.01 21.35
C GLY A 307 -19.05 -4.28 20.54
N THR A 308 -18.06 -4.82 19.84
CA THR A 308 -18.20 -6.09 19.11
C THR A 308 -18.18 -7.26 20.10
N PRO A 309 -19.20 -8.14 20.11
CA PRO A 309 -19.24 -9.29 21.03
C PRO A 309 -18.16 -10.33 20.68
N LEU A 310 -17.28 -10.62 21.61
CA LEU A 310 -16.27 -11.65 21.49
C LEU A 310 -16.71 -12.92 22.17
N THR A 311 -16.62 -14.05 21.50
CA THR A 311 -16.95 -15.37 22.06
C THR A 311 -15.83 -16.35 21.79
N TYR A 312 -15.26 -16.89 22.86
CA TYR A 312 -14.25 -17.95 22.81
C TYR A 312 -14.27 -18.73 24.12
N ASN A 313 -14.35 -20.05 24.06
CA ASN A 313 -14.39 -20.88 25.24
C ASN A 313 -13.43 -22.06 25.07
N GLY A 314 -12.38 -22.10 25.87
CA GLY A 314 -11.41 -23.18 25.82
C GLY A 314 -10.01 -22.75 26.25
N SER A 315 -9.08 -23.67 26.07
CA SER A 315 -7.66 -23.42 26.28
C SER A 315 -7.10 -22.64 25.10
N VAL A 316 -6.46 -21.52 25.37
CA VAL A 316 -5.61 -20.78 24.43
C VAL A 316 -4.20 -21.31 24.62
N ASP A 317 -3.62 -21.84 23.56
CA ASP A 317 -2.25 -22.32 23.56
C ASP A 317 -1.31 -21.13 23.78
N ASP A 318 -1.16 -20.27 22.78
CA ASP A 318 -0.37 -19.04 22.94
C ASP A 318 -1.24 -17.79 22.85
N VAL A 319 -1.78 -17.48 21.67
CA VAL A 319 -2.57 -16.26 21.44
C VAL A 319 -3.77 -16.53 20.54
N VAL A 320 -4.93 -16.02 20.92
CA VAL A 320 -6.11 -15.89 20.05
C VAL A 320 -6.26 -14.45 19.63
N ILE A 321 -6.42 -14.21 18.33
CA ILE A 321 -6.64 -12.88 17.78
C ILE A 321 -7.99 -12.84 17.06
N PHE A 322 -8.88 -11.99 17.52
CA PHE A 322 -10.10 -11.66 16.80
C PHE A 322 -9.82 -10.60 15.75
N ALA A 323 -10.12 -10.91 14.50
CA ALA A 323 -10.01 -9.99 13.38
C ALA A 323 -11.41 -9.56 12.93
N ASP A 324 -11.69 -8.27 13.02
CA ASP A 324 -12.98 -7.68 12.73
C ASP A 324 -12.89 -6.71 11.54
N LEU A 325 -13.70 -6.95 10.53
CA LEU A 325 -13.77 -6.10 9.33
C LEU A 325 -15.08 -5.30 9.41
N ILE A 326 -14.99 -4.07 9.91
CA ILE A 326 -16.15 -3.21 10.21
C ILE A 326 -15.94 -1.80 9.66
N PRO A 327 -17.01 -1.04 9.40
CA PRO A 327 -16.88 0.39 9.17
C PRO A 327 -16.32 1.08 10.42
N ILE A 328 -15.25 1.88 10.26
CA ILE A 328 -14.67 2.67 11.36
C ILE A 328 -14.98 4.15 11.15
N ASP A 329 -14.35 4.81 10.20
CA ASP A 329 -14.51 6.25 9.98
C ASP A 329 -14.38 6.69 8.51
N GLY A 330 -14.35 5.71 7.60
CA GLY A 330 -14.30 5.92 6.15
C GLY A 330 -12.90 6.03 5.57
N VAL A 331 -12.85 6.18 4.26
CA VAL A 331 -11.61 6.05 3.47
C VAL A 331 -10.51 7.01 3.95
N GLY A 332 -9.33 6.45 4.25
CA GLY A 332 -8.09 7.21 4.41
C GLY A 332 -7.84 7.83 5.79
N ASN A 333 -8.65 7.48 6.81
CA ASN A 333 -8.41 7.89 8.20
C ASN A 333 -7.80 6.73 9.00
N ILE A 334 -8.55 6.14 9.97
CA ILE A 334 -8.07 4.97 10.72
C ILE A 334 -8.27 3.72 9.88
N LEU A 335 -7.19 3.16 9.35
CA LEU A 335 -7.21 1.95 8.51
C LEU A 335 -7.48 0.70 9.33
N GLY A 336 -6.89 0.65 10.53
CA GLY A 336 -7.03 -0.41 11.49
C GLY A 336 -6.74 0.08 12.90
N ALA A 337 -7.06 -0.75 13.89
CA ALA A 337 -6.63 -0.54 15.26
C ALA A 337 -6.55 -1.87 15.98
N ALA A 338 -5.47 -2.07 16.75
CA ALA A 338 -5.23 -3.33 17.40
C ALA A 338 -4.63 -3.21 18.81
N GLY A 339 -4.73 -4.30 19.56
CA GLY A 339 -4.08 -4.41 20.85
C GLY A 339 -4.52 -5.61 21.68
N PRO A 340 -3.83 -5.86 22.81
CA PRO A 340 -4.19 -6.89 23.75
C PRO A 340 -5.55 -6.62 24.41
N CYS A 341 -6.31 -7.66 24.59
CA CYS A 341 -7.56 -7.70 25.35
C CYS A 341 -7.39 -8.36 26.72
N TYR A 342 -6.87 -9.58 26.68
CA TYR A 342 -6.57 -10.39 27.84
C TYR A 342 -5.08 -10.68 27.85
N ILE A 343 -4.46 -10.43 28.98
CA ILE A 343 -3.03 -10.67 29.20
C ILE A 343 -2.80 -11.62 30.35
N ARG A 344 -1.72 -12.36 30.27
CA ARG A 344 -1.27 -13.28 31.32
C ARG A 344 -0.90 -12.51 32.59
N SER A 345 -0.71 -13.23 33.69
CA SER A 345 -0.22 -12.64 34.93
C SER A 345 1.19 -12.02 34.78
N ALA A 346 1.55 -11.11 35.67
CA ALA A 346 2.90 -10.53 35.69
C ALA A 346 4.02 -11.57 35.84
N ALA A 347 3.74 -12.71 36.50
CA ALA A 347 4.68 -13.84 36.59
C ALA A 347 4.93 -14.52 35.23
N GLN A 348 4.09 -14.30 34.26
CA GLN A 348 4.17 -14.77 32.88
C GLN A 348 4.41 -13.58 31.92
N ASN A 349 5.15 -12.57 32.37
CA ASN A 349 5.50 -11.35 31.65
C ASN A 349 4.29 -10.56 31.11
N ALA A 350 3.08 -10.75 31.65
CA ALA A 350 1.88 -10.05 31.20
C ALA A 350 1.64 -10.12 29.66
N LEU A 351 2.12 -11.19 29.00
CA LEU A 351 2.00 -11.38 27.56
C LEU A 351 0.55 -11.63 27.14
N THR A 352 0.23 -11.30 25.93
CA THR A 352 -1.13 -11.41 25.37
C THR A 352 -1.63 -12.84 25.35
N VAL A 353 -2.88 -13.04 25.79
CA VAL A 353 -3.66 -14.29 25.62
C VAL A 353 -4.68 -14.10 24.52
N VAL A 354 -5.45 -13.00 24.58
CA VAL A 354 -6.47 -12.65 23.59
C VAL A 354 -6.21 -11.25 23.11
N GLY A 355 -6.20 -11.05 21.82
CA GLY A 355 -6.14 -9.78 21.16
C GLY A 355 -7.34 -9.50 20.28
N TYR A 356 -7.52 -8.24 19.97
CA TYR A 356 -8.53 -7.79 19.05
C TYR A 356 -7.90 -6.79 18.07
N MET A 357 -8.23 -6.95 16.81
CA MET A 357 -7.91 -5.99 15.76
C MET A 357 -9.12 -5.75 14.88
N LYS A 358 -9.31 -4.52 14.47
CA LYS A 358 -10.37 -4.10 13.56
C LYS A 358 -9.78 -3.35 12.37
N PHE A 359 -10.41 -3.49 11.21
CA PHE A 359 -10.00 -2.84 9.97
C PHE A 359 -11.18 -2.15 9.33
N ASP A 360 -10.98 -0.92 8.80
CA ASP A 360 -12.05 -0.21 8.12
C ASP A 360 -12.37 -0.85 6.78
N THR A 361 -13.62 -1.30 6.63
CA THR A 361 -14.10 -1.89 5.38
C THR A 361 -14.02 -0.94 4.19
N ALA A 362 -14.00 0.37 4.43
CA ALA A 362 -13.88 1.38 3.39
C ALA A 362 -12.47 1.40 2.74
N ASP A 363 -11.45 0.96 3.47
CA ASP A 363 -10.06 0.98 3.01
C ASP A 363 -9.57 -0.37 2.47
N LEU A 364 -10.24 -1.47 2.83
CA LEU A 364 -9.77 -2.83 2.50
C LEU A 364 -9.50 -3.03 1.01
N ALA A 365 -10.39 -2.55 0.14
CA ALA A 365 -10.24 -2.72 -1.31
C ALA A 365 -8.99 -1.99 -1.84
N ASN A 366 -8.67 -0.82 -1.29
CA ASN A 366 -7.49 -0.04 -1.67
C ASN A 366 -6.20 -0.70 -1.15
N LEU A 367 -6.21 -1.20 0.09
CA LEU A 367 -5.08 -1.94 0.67
C LEU A 367 -4.81 -3.24 -0.08
N GLU A 368 -5.86 -3.96 -0.45
CA GLU A 368 -5.78 -5.19 -1.23
C GLU A 368 -5.23 -4.95 -2.64
N ALA A 369 -5.79 -3.96 -3.35
CA ALA A 369 -5.32 -3.57 -4.69
C ALA A 369 -3.87 -3.04 -4.69
N GLY A 370 -3.47 -2.37 -3.60
CA GLY A 370 -2.09 -1.90 -3.40
C GLY A 370 -1.11 -2.99 -3.00
N GLY A 371 -1.59 -4.17 -2.60
CA GLY A 371 -0.77 -5.23 -2.03
C GLY A 371 -0.31 -4.95 -0.60
N ASP A 372 -0.92 -3.98 0.08
CA ASP A 372 -0.49 -3.46 1.38
C ASP A 372 -1.16 -4.15 2.57
N LEU A 373 -2.28 -4.85 2.33
CA LEU A 373 -3.11 -5.40 3.41
C LEU A 373 -2.36 -6.37 4.32
N ALA A 374 -1.43 -7.16 3.78
CA ALA A 374 -0.65 -8.09 4.58
C ALA A 374 0.33 -7.37 5.51
N ASP A 375 0.94 -6.26 5.06
CA ASP A 375 1.87 -5.47 5.85
C ASP A 375 1.14 -4.69 6.96
N VAL A 376 -0.05 -4.12 6.66
CA VAL A 376 -0.90 -3.50 7.67
C VAL A 376 -1.38 -4.54 8.69
N ALA A 377 -1.79 -5.73 8.24
CA ALA A 377 -2.17 -6.81 9.16
C ALA A 377 -0.98 -7.29 10.03
N LEU A 378 0.24 -7.32 9.47
CA LEU A 378 1.46 -7.65 10.20
C LEU A 378 1.74 -6.60 11.29
N HIS A 379 1.62 -5.33 10.96
CA HIS A 379 1.77 -4.20 11.87
C HIS A 379 0.76 -4.30 13.04
N GLU A 380 -0.50 -4.42 12.73
CA GLU A 380 -1.57 -4.51 13.73
C GLU A 380 -1.42 -5.73 14.65
N MET A 381 -1.01 -6.89 14.10
CA MET A 381 -0.69 -8.05 14.93
C MET A 381 0.48 -7.79 15.88
N GLY A 382 1.47 -7.00 15.48
CA GLY A 382 2.55 -6.55 16.35
C GLY A 382 2.01 -5.86 17.61
N HIS A 383 1.02 -4.97 17.44
CA HIS A 383 0.36 -4.30 18.56
C HIS A 383 -0.45 -5.27 19.44
N VAL A 384 -1.07 -6.29 18.85
CA VAL A 384 -1.70 -7.37 19.63
C VAL A 384 -0.68 -8.12 20.47
N LEU A 385 0.48 -8.43 19.90
CA LEU A 385 1.57 -9.15 20.59
C LEU A 385 2.26 -8.31 21.68
N GLY A 386 1.95 -7.03 21.77
CA GLY A 386 2.45 -6.15 22.82
C GLY A 386 3.40 -5.06 22.36
N TYR A 387 3.75 -5.03 21.06
CA TYR A 387 4.55 -3.96 20.49
C TYR A 387 3.86 -2.61 20.72
N GLY A 388 4.53 -1.68 21.37
CA GLY A 388 3.96 -0.37 21.73
C GLY A 388 2.85 -0.40 22.79
N THR A 389 2.11 -1.48 22.90
CA THR A 389 0.91 -1.58 23.73
C THR A 389 1.18 -2.11 25.15
N LEU A 390 2.25 -2.89 25.33
CA LEU A 390 2.66 -3.45 26.61
C LEU A 390 3.96 -2.83 27.18
N TRP A 391 4.66 -2.00 26.43
CA TRP A 391 5.97 -1.47 26.83
C TRP A 391 5.96 -0.73 28.16
N ASP A 392 4.92 0.06 28.45
CA ASP A 392 4.75 0.80 29.72
C ASP A 392 3.96 0.03 30.77
N GLN A 393 3.45 -1.16 30.44
CA GLN A 393 2.66 -1.94 31.38
C GLN A 393 3.56 -2.74 32.30
N PRO A 394 3.31 -2.75 33.63
CA PRO A 394 4.04 -3.65 34.52
C PRO A 394 3.88 -5.12 34.07
N PRO A 395 4.98 -5.90 34.06
CA PRO A 395 6.29 -5.64 34.69
C PRO A 395 7.33 -4.92 33.82
N HIS A 396 7.01 -4.43 32.61
CA HIS A 396 8.01 -4.04 31.61
C HIS A 396 8.68 -2.69 31.90
N GLY A 397 8.03 -1.55 31.65
CA GLY A 397 8.65 -0.22 31.83
C GLY A 397 9.77 0.04 30.80
N LEU A 398 9.47 -0.23 29.53
CA LEU A 398 10.45 -0.20 28.43
C LEU A 398 10.52 1.14 27.70
N THR A 399 9.72 2.12 28.09
CA THR A 399 9.78 3.48 27.52
C THR A 399 10.30 4.49 28.53
N ASN A 400 10.95 5.54 28.02
CA ASN A 400 11.43 6.63 28.82
C ASN A 400 11.15 7.98 28.13
N THR A 401 10.66 8.93 28.94
CA THR A 401 10.38 10.30 28.52
C THR A 401 11.12 11.25 29.43
N VAL A 402 12.36 11.62 29.06
CA VAL A 402 13.12 12.63 29.78
C VAL A 402 12.76 14.01 29.23
N SER A 403 12.45 14.96 30.13
CA SER A 403 12.14 16.34 29.72
C SER A 403 13.26 16.94 28.86
N GLY A 404 12.91 17.46 27.68
CA GLY A 404 13.85 18.07 26.74
C GLY A 404 14.53 17.10 25.77
N THR A 405 14.16 15.80 25.81
CA THR A 405 14.59 14.81 24.81
C THR A 405 13.38 14.17 24.13
N ASN A 406 13.56 13.62 22.93
CA ASN A 406 12.55 12.73 22.35
C ASN A 406 12.40 11.47 23.20
N PRO A 407 11.21 10.86 23.23
CA PRO A 407 11.00 9.60 23.93
C PRO A 407 11.85 8.49 23.30
N PHE A 408 12.22 7.51 24.12
CA PHE A 408 13.05 6.40 23.66
C PHE A 408 12.71 5.11 24.40
N TYR A 409 12.97 4.02 23.70
CA TYR A 409 12.82 2.67 24.20
C TYR A 409 14.11 2.22 24.89
N VAL A 410 14.00 1.56 26.04
CA VAL A 410 15.14 1.20 26.90
C VAL A 410 15.43 -0.31 27.01
N GLY A 411 14.69 -1.14 26.27
CA GLY A 411 14.92 -2.59 26.25
C GLY A 411 16.30 -2.92 25.69
N SER A 412 17.03 -3.79 26.36
CA SER A 412 18.43 -4.09 26.06
C SER A 412 18.62 -4.89 24.77
N ASN A 413 17.69 -5.79 24.46
CA ASN A 413 17.76 -6.60 23.24
C ASN A 413 17.55 -5.75 22.00
N ALA A 414 16.48 -4.93 21.99
CA ALA A 414 16.22 -4.00 20.89
C ALA A 414 17.32 -2.93 20.76
N GLY A 415 17.85 -2.41 21.87
CA GLY A 415 18.96 -1.44 21.85
C GLY A 415 20.24 -2.01 21.23
N THR A 416 20.54 -3.29 21.49
CA THR A 416 21.65 -4.01 20.86
C THR A 416 21.43 -4.20 19.37
N ALA A 417 20.22 -4.63 18.97
CA ALA A 417 19.83 -4.79 17.58
C ALA A 417 19.88 -3.46 16.80
N TYR A 418 19.34 -2.40 17.38
CA TYR A 418 19.39 -1.04 16.83
C TYR A 418 20.83 -0.60 16.52
N THR A 419 21.75 -0.86 17.44
CA THR A 419 23.16 -0.55 17.22
C THR A 419 23.78 -1.40 16.10
N ALA A 420 23.42 -2.67 16.03
CA ALA A 420 23.89 -3.59 14.98
C ALA A 420 23.35 -3.20 13.58
N GLU A 421 22.16 -2.66 13.49
CA GLU A 421 21.54 -2.13 12.27
C GLU A 421 22.05 -0.73 11.88
N GLY A 422 23.08 -0.20 12.58
CA GLY A 422 23.72 1.09 12.27
C GLY A 422 23.17 2.26 13.09
N GLY A 423 22.29 2.01 14.04
CA GLY A 423 21.79 3.01 14.96
C GLY A 423 22.87 3.57 15.89
N SER A 424 22.92 4.87 16.01
CA SER A 424 23.80 5.56 16.95
C SER A 424 23.22 6.91 17.33
N ALA A 425 23.69 7.51 18.44
CA ALA A 425 23.33 8.87 18.82
C ALA A 425 23.68 9.93 17.75
N SER A 426 24.53 9.57 16.79
CA SER A 426 24.93 10.44 15.68
C SER A 426 24.10 10.26 14.40
N VAL A 427 23.31 9.20 14.28
CA VAL A 427 22.37 8.98 13.15
C VAL A 427 21.03 9.66 13.39
N SER A 428 20.72 9.93 14.64
CA SER A 428 19.64 10.85 15.00
C SER A 428 20.20 12.29 14.88
N PRO A 429 19.74 13.23 14.52
CA PRO A 429 18.54 13.83 14.12
C PRO A 429 18.60 15.32 14.09
N ALA A 430 19.51 15.87 13.37
CA ALA A 430 19.26 17.23 12.92
C ALA A 430 17.95 17.31 12.10
N ALA A 431 17.51 16.16 11.56
CA ALA A 431 16.26 16.02 10.82
C ALA A 431 15.04 15.65 11.68
N CYS A 432 15.26 14.98 12.84
CA CYS A 432 14.19 14.45 13.69
C CYS A 432 13.98 15.17 15.03
N GLY A 433 14.69 16.25 15.31
CA GLY A 433 14.56 16.99 16.60
C GLY A 433 15.59 16.57 17.66
N ALA A 434 15.19 16.39 18.92
CA ALA A 434 16.12 16.26 20.04
C ALA A 434 16.87 14.91 20.07
N ALA A 435 18.11 14.93 20.58
CA ALA A 435 18.98 13.75 20.71
C ALA A 435 18.43 12.73 21.71
N VAL A 436 18.60 11.43 21.39
CA VAL A 436 18.36 10.32 22.32
C VAL A 436 19.69 9.78 22.86
N PRO A 437 19.72 9.12 24.05
CA PRO A 437 20.93 8.47 24.55
C PRO A 437 21.47 7.43 23.57
N ARG A 438 22.80 7.22 23.57
CA ARG A 438 23.41 6.12 22.78
C ARG A 438 22.83 4.78 23.24
N SER A 439 22.60 3.89 22.33
CA SER A 439 21.97 2.58 22.53
C SER A 439 20.48 2.58 22.91
N ALA A 440 19.84 3.73 23.00
CA ALA A 440 18.38 3.81 23.14
C ALA A 440 17.73 3.91 21.77
N VAL A 441 16.62 3.22 21.57
CA VAL A 441 15.90 3.22 20.30
C VAL A 441 14.91 4.39 20.27
N PRO A 442 14.96 5.29 19.27
CA PRO A 442 14.05 6.43 19.20
C PRO A 442 12.59 6.00 18.99
N LEU A 443 11.69 6.57 19.80
CA LEU A 443 10.24 6.39 19.69
C LEU A 443 9.60 7.60 19.02
N GLN A 444 8.51 7.35 18.32
CA GLN A 444 7.69 8.40 17.72
C GLN A 444 7.20 9.36 18.79
N ALA A 445 7.53 10.65 18.64
CA ALA A 445 7.21 11.69 19.63
C ALA A 445 5.86 12.39 19.37
N THR A 446 5.34 12.29 18.15
CA THR A 446 4.17 13.02 17.65
C THR A 446 3.11 12.07 17.07
N GLY A 447 1.98 12.59 16.63
CA GLY A 447 0.91 11.79 16.00
C GLY A 447 -0.25 11.47 16.94
N GLY A 448 -0.24 12.00 18.17
CA GLY A 448 -1.31 11.76 19.16
C GLY A 448 -1.07 10.50 19.99
N ALA A 449 -2.00 10.25 20.90
CA ALA A 449 -1.84 9.22 21.93
C ALA A 449 -1.94 7.77 21.38
N GLY A 450 -2.40 7.54 20.14
CA GLY A 450 -2.42 6.23 19.48
C GLY A 450 -1.15 5.92 18.69
N THR A 451 -0.24 6.88 18.57
CA THR A 451 1.00 6.77 17.77
C THR A 451 2.23 7.05 18.61
N ALA A 452 2.19 8.15 19.36
CA ALA A 452 3.31 8.54 20.21
C ALA A 452 3.61 7.47 21.27
N LEU A 453 4.89 7.17 21.45
CA LEU A 453 5.43 6.15 22.38
C LEU A 453 5.14 4.69 21.99
N SER A 454 4.37 4.45 20.93
CA SER A 454 3.95 3.11 20.54
C SER A 454 4.60 2.61 19.23
N HIS A 455 5.37 3.47 18.56
CA HIS A 455 6.04 3.19 17.28
C HIS A 455 7.49 3.65 17.32
N TRP A 456 8.30 3.07 16.43
CA TRP A 456 9.62 3.63 16.16
C TRP A 456 9.51 5.00 15.50
N GLU A 457 10.52 5.85 15.73
CA GLU A 457 10.57 7.19 15.12
C GLU A 457 10.69 7.10 13.60
N GLU A 458 9.68 7.59 12.89
CA GLU A 458 9.55 7.50 11.43
C GLU A 458 10.77 8.03 10.67
N CYS A 459 11.32 9.18 11.08
CA CYS A 459 12.45 9.77 10.40
C CYS A 459 13.76 8.99 10.58
N VAL A 460 13.81 8.02 11.51
CA VAL A 460 14.94 7.13 11.75
C VAL A 460 14.77 5.79 11.05
N PHE A 461 13.58 5.19 11.20
CA PHE A 461 13.28 3.84 10.70
C PHE A 461 12.63 3.83 9.31
N GLN A 462 12.06 4.95 8.87
CA GLN A 462 11.48 5.17 7.52
C GLN A 462 10.49 4.08 7.06
N SER A 463 10.91 3.15 6.21
CA SER A 463 10.07 2.09 5.64
C SER A 463 9.92 0.86 6.53
N GLU A 464 10.44 0.87 7.75
CA GLU A 464 10.29 -0.26 8.68
C GLU A 464 8.82 -0.44 9.08
N VAL A 465 8.35 -1.68 9.14
CA VAL A 465 6.92 -1.99 9.25
C VAL A 465 6.27 -1.51 10.55
N MET A 466 7.01 -1.34 11.65
CA MET A 466 6.50 -0.90 12.97
C MET A 466 6.70 0.60 13.23
N THR A 467 6.81 1.41 12.19
CA THR A 467 6.68 2.87 12.27
C THR A 467 5.21 3.30 12.17
N GLY A 468 4.88 4.53 12.56
CA GLY A 468 3.51 5.07 12.46
C GLY A 468 3.05 5.37 11.02
N TYR A 469 3.93 5.18 10.04
CA TYR A 469 3.65 5.38 8.62
C TYR A 469 4.33 4.29 7.82
N ILE A 470 3.58 3.56 7.02
CA ILE A 470 4.15 2.60 6.09
C ILE A 470 4.42 3.31 4.75
N SER A 471 5.68 3.38 4.37
CA SER A 471 6.12 4.01 3.12
C SER A 471 6.92 3.03 2.25
N GLY A 472 6.97 3.30 0.93
CA GLY A 472 7.71 2.47 0.00
C GLY A 472 7.09 1.11 -0.33
N ASN A 473 7.77 0.33 -1.18
CA ASN A 473 7.31 -0.98 -1.65
C ASN A 473 7.96 -2.15 -0.90
N VAL A 474 8.96 -1.90 -0.07
CA VAL A 474 9.63 -2.90 0.77
C VAL A 474 9.56 -2.40 2.21
N ARG A 475 8.95 -3.18 3.07
CA ARG A 475 8.63 -2.83 4.46
C ARG A 475 9.20 -3.91 5.37
N PRO A 476 10.49 -3.78 5.69
CA PRO A 476 11.18 -4.80 6.46
C PRO A 476 10.67 -4.84 7.90
N LEU A 477 10.55 -6.03 8.45
CA LEU A 477 10.48 -6.25 9.87
C LEU A 477 11.92 -6.35 10.41
N SER A 478 12.41 -5.28 11.03
CA SER A 478 13.79 -5.14 11.48
C SER A 478 14.15 -6.09 12.62
N LEU A 479 15.44 -6.32 12.80
CA LEU A 479 15.95 -7.03 13.98
C LEU A 479 15.60 -6.27 15.26
N THR A 480 15.62 -4.94 15.23
CA THR A 480 15.21 -4.09 16.36
C THR A 480 13.77 -4.38 16.79
N SER A 481 12.83 -4.46 15.85
CA SER A 481 11.43 -4.80 16.13
C SER A 481 11.28 -6.21 16.70
N ILE A 482 11.96 -7.20 16.13
CA ILE A 482 11.95 -8.57 16.64
C ILE A 482 12.49 -8.62 18.06
N GLN A 483 13.59 -7.95 18.34
CA GLN A 483 14.24 -7.97 19.65
C GLN A 483 13.46 -7.19 20.71
N SER A 484 12.58 -6.27 20.33
CA SER A 484 11.67 -5.63 21.27
C SER A 484 10.64 -6.61 21.87
N LEU A 485 10.28 -7.65 21.12
CA LEU A 485 9.45 -8.75 21.65
C LEU A 485 10.22 -9.63 22.64
N ALA A 486 11.55 -9.80 22.43
CA ALA A 486 12.40 -10.48 23.42
C ALA A 486 12.49 -9.69 24.74
N ASP A 487 12.51 -8.36 24.68
CA ASP A 487 12.44 -7.51 25.87
C ASP A 487 11.10 -7.61 26.61
N LEU A 488 10.01 -7.93 25.93
CA LEU A 488 8.71 -8.26 26.53
C LEU A 488 8.68 -9.66 27.16
N GLY A 489 9.64 -10.53 26.81
CA GLY A 489 9.73 -11.89 27.35
C GLY A 489 9.35 -13.01 26.40
N TYR A 490 9.11 -12.72 25.12
CA TYR A 490 8.99 -13.76 24.09
C TYR A 490 10.35 -14.39 23.78
N THR A 491 10.36 -15.66 23.42
CA THR A 491 11.53 -16.29 22.78
C THR A 491 11.45 -16.04 21.28
N VAL A 492 12.41 -15.33 20.72
CA VAL A 492 12.36 -14.91 19.31
C VAL A 492 13.48 -15.51 18.47
N ASN A 493 13.24 -15.63 17.18
CA ASN A 493 14.19 -16.02 16.16
C ASN A 493 14.81 -14.77 15.50
N SER A 494 16.01 -14.39 15.92
CA SER A 494 16.74 -13.25 15.30
C SER A 494 17.02 -13.44 13.81
N GLY A 495 17.12 -14.70 13.34
CA GLY A 495 17.32 -15.02 11.92
C GLY A 495 16.08 -14.78 11.05
N ALA A 496 14.94 -14.47 11.67
CA ALA A 496 13.72 -14.11 10.97
C ALA A 496 13.66 -12.62 10.59
N ALA A 497 14.64 -11.80 10.98
CA ALA A 497 14.69 -10.39 10.58
C ALA A 497 14.88 -10.24 9.07
N ASP A 498 14.19 -9.26 8.50
CA ASP A 498 14.43 -8.87 7.12
C ASP A 498 15.74 -8.05 7.03
N ALA A 499 16.32 -8.00 5.83
CA ALA A 499 17.49 -7.16 5.60
C ALA A 499 17.12 -5.68 5.80
N PHE A 500 17.64 -5.08 6.86
CA PHE A 500 17.42 -3.69 7.23
C PHE A 500 18.71 -3.05 7.73
N SER A 501 18.90 -1.76 7.45
CA SER A 501 20.04 -0.98 7.95
C SER A 501 19.66 0.49 8.03
N LEU A 502 19.85 1.08 9.19
CA LEU A 502 19.63 2.50 9.43
C LEU A 502 20.67 3.35 8.69
N GLY A 503 20.26 4.47 8.16
CA GLY A 503 21.15 5.40 7.45
C GLY A 503 21.52 5.04 6.01
N THR A 504 21.11 3.89 5.49
CA THR A 504 21.28 3.51 4.07
C THR A 504 20.02 3.72 3.25
N GLN A 505 18.91 4.03 3.89
CA GLN A 505 17.66 4.35 3.21
C GLN A 505 17.78 5.74 2.56
N PRO A 506 17.22 5.95 1.35
CA PRO A 506 17.31 7.24 0.70
C PRO A 506 16.67 8.32 1.58
N THR A 507 17.47 9.31 1.95
CA THR A 507 17.06 10.46 2.80
C THR A 507 16.10 11.43 2.11
N VAL A 508 15.71 11.14 0.87
CA VAL A 508 14.82 11.97 0.06
C VAL A 508 13.66 11.11 -0.41
N ARG A 509 12.47 11.42 0.06
CA ARG A 509 11.23 10.98 -0.58
C ARG A 509 11.21 11.58 -1.99
N VAL A 510 11.58 10.82 -2.99
CA VAL A 510 11.55 11.25 -4.40
C VAL A 510 10.22 10.82 -4.99
N GLY A 511 9.26 11.72 -5.01
CA GLY A 511 7.96 11.52 -5.65
C GLY A 511 6.80 11.33 -4.68
N PRO A 512 5.56 11.26 -5.17
CA PRO A 512 4.38 10.92 -4.37
C PRO A 512 4.40 9.42 -4.09
N GLU A 513 5.23 8.98 -3.15
CA GLU A 513 5.11 7.63 -2.62
C GLU A 513 3.78 7.51 -1.87
N LYS A 514 3.09 6.41 -2.11
CA LYS A 514 1.91 6.05 -1.32
C LYS A 514 2.36 5.85 0.13
N VAL A 515 2.02 6.79 0.97
CA VAL A 515 2.22 6.69 2.41
C VAL A 515 0.93 6.18 3.02
N ILE A 516 1.00 5.08 3.73
CA ILE A 516 -0.10 4.54 4.52
C ILE A 516 0.05 5.12 5.92
N ASP A 517 -0.93 5.88 6.36
CA ASP A 517 -0.96 6.50 7.67
C ASP A 517 -1.58 5.52 8.68
N LEU A 518 -0.78 5.06 9.62
CA LEU A 518 -1.17 4.13 10.68
C LEU A 518 -1.29 4.84 12.05
N ARG A 519 -1.47 6.14 12.06
CA ARG A 519 -1.68 6.87 13.31
C ARG A 519 -3.03 6.54 13.94
N ASN A 520 -3.06 6.50 15.26
CA ASN A 520 -4.26 6.15 16.06
C ASN A 520 -4.73 4.70 15.91
N ASP A 521 -3.83 3.80 15.62
CA ASP A 521 -4.02 2.37 15.44
C ASP A 521 -3.97 1.54 16.75
N ILE A 522 -3.61 2.16 17.86
CA ILE A 522 -3.61 1.47 19.15
C ILE A 522 -5.01 1.38 19.75
N LEU A 523 -5.43 0.17 20.04
CA LEU A 523 -6.68 -0.08 20.75
C LEU A 523 -6.58 0.42 22.20
N ARG A 524 -7.49 1.32 22.61
CA ARG A 524 -7.50 1.95 23.95
C ARG A 524 -8.48 1.36 24.92
N SER A 525 -9.20 0.36 24.51
CA SER A 525 -10.11 -0.38 25.39
C SER A 525 -9.36 -0.97 26.60
N PRO A 526 -10.03 -1.20 27.73
CA PRO A 526 -9.42 -1.81 28.90
C PRO A 526 -8.85 -3.19 28.58
N MET A 527 -7.73 -3.53 29.22
CA MET A 527 -7.17 -4.88 29.23
C MET A 527 -7.53 -5.61 30.51
N VAL A 528 -7.65 -6.92 30.43
CA VAL A 528 -7.92 -7.79 31.58
C VAL A 528 -6.73 -8.70 31.82
N MET A 529 -6.09 -8.59 32.98
CA MET A 529 -5.07 -9.56 33.40
C MET A 529 -5.75 -10.78 34.02
N VAL A 530 -5.34 -11.97 33.58
CA VAL A 530 -5.93 -13.24 34.03
C VAL A 530 -4.86 -14.20 34.54
N ASP A 531 -5.28 -15.14 35.37
CA ASP A 531 -4.49 -16.33 35.70
C ASP A 531 -4.67 -17.44 34.64
N GLN A 532 -4.00 -18.57 34.79
CA GLN A 532 -4.08 -19.71 33.89
C GLN A 532 -5.48 -20.31 33.73
N GLN A 533 -6.34 -20.16 34.71
CA GLN A 533 -7.72 -20.60 34.68
C GLN A 533 -8.68 -19.55 34.12
N GLY A 534 -8.15 -18.43 33.61
CA GLY A 534 -8.94 -17.33 33.04
C GLY A 534 -9.65 -16.46 34.07
N ARG A 535 -9.31 -16.61 35.36
CA ARG A 535 -9.93 -15.75 36.39
C ARG A 535 -9.27 -14.36 36.35
N THR A 536 -10.10 -13.35 36.36
CA THR A 536 -9.65 -11.95 36.34
C THR A 536 -8.84 -11.63 37.60
N LEU A 537 -7.59 -11.23 37.40
CA LEU A 537 -6.70 -10.72 38.44
C LEU A 537 -6.81 -9.20 38.56
N ARG A 538 -6.92 -8.52 37.43
CA ARG A 538 -6.97 -7.05 37.37
C ARG A 538 -7.56 -6.57 36.04
N VAL A 539 -8.30 -5.45 36.08
CA VAL A 539 -8.68 -4.70 34.89
C VAL A 539 -7.77 -3.45 34.80
N ILE A 540 -7.10 -3.31 33.66
CA ILE A 540 -6.16 -2.22 33.39
C ILE A 540 -6.86 -1.25 32.44
N ARG A 541 -7.13 -0.04 32.90
CA ARG A 541 -7.66 1.03 32.06
C ARG A 541 -6.49 1.73 31.36
N ARG A 542 -6.58 1.90 30.07
CA ARG A 542 -5.62 2.68 29.29
C ARG A 542 -6.04 4.16 29.33
N PRO A 543 -5.09 5.10 29.44
CA PRO A 543 -5.36 6.54 29.43
C PRO A 543 -5.91 7.05 28.09
#